data_7a66199805e58bb56be6a55b759627cb
#
_entry.id   7a66199805e58bb56be6a55b759627cb
#
_cell.length_a   1.000
_cell.length_b   1.000
_cell.length_c   1.000
_cell.angle_alpha   90.00
_cell.angle_beta   90.00
_cell.angle_gamma   90.00
#
_symmetry.space_group_name_H-M   'P 1'
#
loop_
_entity.id
_entity.type
_entity.pdbx_description
1 polymer ?
#
loop_
_entity_poly.entity_id
_entity_poly.type
_entity_poly.pdbx_seq_one_letter_code
_entity_poly.pdbx_strand_id
1 'polypeptide(L)'
;MGIVYRANTSADVNITVPRSGTTHRAIVVFPGYIMPGGTLGRAFAPYVADDDALVVVNYAERGVNVSQIYAKVMEALHKLRPVELRVYGASMGGMVAKLFLDQYRQAGAPYGKIILILDSAPVSRNNVKRPAFLFDVSCWCRGGPLSSAVWAAASQFGPKPPTEDDASQEIVREARHAGAWIGMPAATSQGCFIAKFGVLKEGELLDVAQQVVFLQGSSPDDDPLIRISDAISGWRTAFPNLMVITVQGRNARWHLPLVEYPRETVRAMIATRS
;
A
#
# COMPACT_ATOMS: atom_id res chain seq x y z
N MET A 1 12.12 22.07 28.42
CA MET A 1 11.87 22.50 27.04
C MET A 1 11.05 21.39 26.38
N GLY A 2 9.72 21.53 26.31
CA GLY A 2 8.85 20.52 25.69
C GLY A 2 8.92 20.64 24.17
N ILE A 3 9.41 19.63 23.48
CA ILE A 3 9.33 19.55 22.03
C ILE A 3 7.84 19.39 21.69
N VAL A 4 7.21 20.46 21.21
CA VAL A 4 5.84 20.39 20.67
C VAL A 4 5.94 19.65 19.34
N TYR A 5 5.63 18.36 19.33
CA TYR A 5 5.52 17.58 18.12
C TYR A 5 4.37 18.14 17.25
N ARG A 6 4.72 18.70 16.10
CA ARG A 6 3.75 19.09 15.08
C ARG A 6 3.63 17.96 14.08
N ALA A 7 2.53 17.23 14.13
CA ALA A 7 2.25 16.19 13.17
C ALA A 7 2.22 16.77 11.73
N ASN A 8 2.87 16.06 10.80
CA ASN A 8 2.90 16.45 9.39
C ASN A 8 1.49 16.39 8.78
N THR A 9 1.08 17.47 8.11
CA THR A 9 -0.22 17.57 7.43
C THR A 9 -0.12 17.40 5.91
N SER A 10 1.09 17.29 5.38
CA SER A 10 1.35 17.11 3.94
C SER A 10 1.79 15.69 3.62
N ALA A 11 1.16 15.11 2.59
CA ALA A 11 1.71 13.93 1.94
C ALA A 11 2.95 14.31 1.13
N ASP A 12 3.89 13.39 1.01
CA ASP A 12 5.12 13.55 0.25
C ASP A 12 5.40 12.32 -0.61
N VAL A 13 6.28 12.45 -1.60
CA VAL A 13 6.72 11.35 -2.46
C VAL A 13 8.23 11.30 -2.55
N ASN A 14 8.81 10.13 -2.36
CA ASN A 14 10.20 9.86 -2.62
C ASN A 14 10.36 9.29 -4.02
N ILE A 15 11.23 9.87 -4.83
CA ILE A 15 11.45 9.47 -6.22
C ILE A 15 12.87 8.89 -6.33
N THR A 16 12.96 7.64 -6.78
CA THR A 16 14.21 7.05 -7.24
C THR A 16 14.18 7.06 -8.77
N VAL A 17 15.07 7.84 -9.38
CA VAL A 17 15.16 7.96 -10.84
C VAL A 17 15.97 6.79 -11.43
N PRO A 18 15.69 6.40 -12.69
CA PRO A 18 16.46 5.38 -13.39
C PRO A 18 17.93 5.77 -13.53
N ARG A 19 18.81 4.78 -13.47
CA ARG A 19 20.25 4.99 -13.72
C ARG A 19 20.54 5.33 -15.17
N SER A 20 19.71 4.87 -16.09
CA SER A 20 19.81 5.13 -17.54
C SER A 20 19.49 6.58 -17.95
N GLY A 21 18.92 7.38 -17.04
CA GLY A 21 18.44 8.74 -17.35
C GLY A 21 17.14 8.80 -18.16
N THR A 22 16.63 7.67 -18.65
CA THR A 22 15.34 7.55 -19.34
C THR A 22 14.41 6.65 -18.53
N THR A 23 13.14 7.04 -18.39
CA THR A 23 12.14 6.29 -17.65
C THR A 23 11.24 5.54 -18.63
N HIS A 24 11.38 4.22 -18.71
CA HIS A 24 10.45 3.39 -19.46
C HIS A 24 9.18 3.16 -18.64
N ARG A 25 9.33 2.82 -17.36
CA ARG A 25 8.24 2.49 -16.45
C ARG A 25 8.36 3.27 -15.14
N ALA A 26 7.22 3.74 -14.63
CA ALA A 26 7.14 4.24 -13.27
C ALA A 26 6.33 3.27 -12.40
N ILE A 27 6.86 2.93 -11.24
CA ILE A 27 6.21 2.12 -10.21
C ILE A 27 5.81 3.06 -9.09
N VAL A 28 4.51 3.34 -8.96
CA VAL A 28 3.97 4.16 -7.86
C VAL A 28 3.55 3.23 -6.73
N VAL A 29 4.09 3.45 -5.54
CA VAL A 29 3.92 2.58 -4.36
C VAL A 29 3.10 3.29 -3.30
N PHE A 30 1.95 2.70 -2.96
CA PHE A 30 1.05 3.11 -1.89
C PHE A 30 1.21 2.16 -0.69
N PRO A 31 1.75 2.65 0.45
CA PRO A 31 1.99 1.82 1.64
C PRO A 31 0.69 1.34 2.31
N GLY A 32 0.83 0.28 3.10
CA GLY A 32 -0.24 -0.23 3.97
C GLY A 32 -0.48 0.64 5.20
N TYR A 33 -1.44 0.20 6.03
CA TYR A 33 -1.77 0.84 7.30
C TYR A 33 -0.55 0.89 8.21
N ILE A 34 -0.23 2.09 8.73
CA ILE A 34 0.91 2.38 9.60
C ILE A 34 2.28 1.90 9.07
N MET A 35 2.39 1.72 7.76
CA MET A 35 3.63 1.34 7.10
C MET A 35 4.31 2.57 6.47
N PRO A 36 5.55 2.89 6.82
CA PRO A 36 6.29 3.97 6.17
C PRO A 36 6.59 3.62 4.71
N GLY A 37 6.40 4.58 3.82
CA GLY A 37 6.71 4.40 2.40
C GLY A 37 8.16 4.00 2.16
N GLY A 38 9.09 4.59 2.91
CA GLY A 38 10.51 4.25 2.83
C GLY A 38 10.82 2.76 3.05
N THR A 39 10.03 2.06 3.87
CA THR A 39 10.19 0.60 4.09
C THR A 39 9.85 -0.19 2.82
N LEU A 40 8.71 0.12 2.19
CA LEU A 40 8.36 -0.52 0.90
C LEU A 40 9.34 -0.11 -0.21
N GLY A 41 9.77 1.14 -0.24
CA GLY A 41 10.78 1.61 -1.21
C GLY A 41 12.07 0.80 -1.12
N ARG A 42 12.56 0.52 0.09
CA ARG A 42 13.75 -0.33 0.28
C ARG A 42 13.51 -1.79 -0.14
N ALA A 43 12.32 -2.33 0.10
CA ALA A 43 11.97 -3.67 -0.36
C ALA A 43 11.95 -3.79 -1.89
N PHE A 44 11.51 -2.75 -2.60
CA PHE A 44 11.49 -2.69 -4.06
C PHE A 44 12.85 -2.39 -4.69
N ALA A 45 13.62 -1.48 -4.08
CA ALA A 45 14.82 -0.90 -4.69
C ALA A 45 15.82 -1.90 -5.29
N PRO A 46 16.11 -3.07 -4.65
CA PRO A 46 17.05 -4.04 -5.20
C PRO A 46 16.58 -4.72 -6.49
N TYR A 47 15.28 -4.65 -6.80
CA TYR A 47 14.63 -5.38 -7.89
C TYR A 47 14.08 -4.47 -8.98
N VAL A 48 14.22 -3.16 -8.83
CA VAL A 48 13.82 -2.16 -9.84
C VAL A 48 14.84 -2.20 -10.97
N ALA A 49 14.37 -2.31 -12.21
CA ALA A 49 15.24 -2.32 -13.38
C ALA A 49 15.90 -0.96 -13.60
N ASP A 50 17.03 -0.93 -14.30
CA ASP A 50 17.84 0.29 -14.50
C ASP A 50 17.11 1.40 -15.28
N ASP A 51 16.06 1.05 -16.03
CA ASP A 51 15.19 1.95 -16.80
C ASP A 51 13.84 2.24 -16.13
N ASP A 52 13.62 1.73 -14.92
CA ASP A 52 12.40 1.95 -14.16
C ASP A 52 12.59 3.06 -13.09
N ALA A 53 11.56 3.85 -12.87
CA ALA A 53 11.49 4.80 -11.77
C ALA A 53 10.60 4.26 -10.64
N LEU A 54 11.00 4.52 -9.39
CA LEU A 54 10.20 4.20 -8.22
C LEU A 54 9.69 5.49 -7.58
N VAL A 55 8.38 5.61 -7.42
CA VAL A 55 7.70 6.74 -6.79
C VAL A 55 6.97 6.23 -5.55
N VAL A 56 7.51 6.51 -4.38
CA VAL A 56 6.99 5.99 -3.11
C VAL A 56 6.24 7.07 -2.37
N VAL A 57 4.98 6.82 -2.06
CA VAL A 57 4.11 7.75 -1.33
C VAL A 57 4.36 7.65 0.17
N ASN A 58 4.47 8.80 0.83
CA ASN A 58 4.42 8.94 2.29
C ASN A 58 3.14 9.68 2.66
N TYR A 59 2.29 9.05 3.45
CA TYR A 59 1.04 9.68 3.90
C TYR A 59 1.32 10.76 4.94
N ALA A 60 0.48 11.78 4.94
CA ALA A 60 0.45 12.74 6.03
C ALA A 60 0.03 12.07 7.35
N GLU A 61 0.58 12.53 8.47
CA GLU A 61 0.23 12.00 9.80
C GLU A 61 -1.20 12.37 10.22
N ARG A 62 -1.76 13.44 9.66
CA ARG A 62 -3.12 13.94 9.99
C ARG A 62 -4.13 13.75 8.87
N GLY A 63 -4.00 12.72 8.08
CA GLY A 63 -5.04 12.36 7.11
C GLY A 63 -4.50 11.79 5.81
N VAL A 64 -5.24 10.83 5.25
CA VAL A 64 -4.99 10.33 3.90
C VAL A 64 -5.75 11.24 2.93
N ASN A 65 -5.08 12.30 2.47
CA ASN A 65 -5.65 13.23 1.48
C ASN A 65 -5.30 12.77 0.06
N VAL A 66 -6.24 12.06 -0.57
CA VAL A 66 -6.02 11.46 -1.89
C VAL A 66 -5.75 12.51 -2.96
N SER A 67 -6.40 13.67 -2.92
CA SER A 67 -6.18 14.73 -3.90
C SER A 67 -4.77 15.34 -3.79
N GLN A 68 -4.25 15.48 -2.58
CA GLN A 68 -2.88 15.94 -2.37
C GLN A 68 -1.86 14.88 -2.83
N ILE A 69 -2.13 13.60 -2.52
CA ILE A 69 -1.32 12.47 -2.98
C ILE A 69 -1.30 12.46 -4.51
N TYR A 70 -2.48 12.57 -5.14
CA TYR A 70 -2.61 12.64 -6.59
C TYR A 70 -1.75 13.74 -7.19
N ALA A 71 -1.87 14.98 -6.68
CA ALA A 71 -1.11 16.11 -7.18
C ALA A 71 0.42 15.87 -7.09
N LYS A 72 0.91 15.33 -5.97
CA LYS A 72 2.32 15.03 -5.76
C LYS A 72 2.84 13.90 -6.66
N VAL A 73 2.06 12.83 -6.81
CA VAL A 73 2.41 11.73 -7.71
C VAL A 73 2.41 12.20 -9.16
N MET A 74 1.41 12.97 -9.58
CA MET A 74 1.35 13.49 -10.96
C MET A 74 2.49 14.48 -11.25
N GLU A 75 2.90 15.30 -10.30
CA GLU A 75 4.10 16.14 -10.43
C GLU A 75 5.36 15.30 -10.71
N ALA A 76 5.52 14.19 -9.98
CA ALA A 76 6.61 13.24 -10.20
C ALA A 76 6.53 12.59 -11.59
N LEU A 77 5.37 12.08 -11.96
CA LEU A 77 5.15 11.40 -13.23
C LEU A 77 5.34 12.34 -14.44
N HIS A 78 4.94 13.60 -14.34
CA HIS A 78 5.20 14.61 -15.39
C HIS A 78 6.70 14.86 -15.62
N LYS A 79 7.51 14.78 -14.57
CA LYS A 79 8.97 14.89 -14.70
C LYS A 79 9.58 13.62 -15.31
N LEU A 80 9.08 12.46 -14.93
CA LEU A 80 9.59 11.15 -15.34
C LEU A 80 9.14 10.74 -16.76
N ARG A 81 7.94 11.14 -17.18
CA ARG A 81 7.32 10.82 -18.49
C ARG A 81 7.35 9.34 -18.85
N PRO A 82 6.87 8.44 -17.97
CA PRO A 82 6.92 7.00 -18.23
C PRO A 82 5.98 6.61 -19.38
N VAL A 83 6.31 5.51 -20.08
CA VAL A 83 5.46 4.89 -21.08
C VAL A 83 4.45 3.95 -20.41
N GLU A 84 4.86 3.26 -19.36
CA GLU A 84 4.03 2.34 -18.57
C GLU A 84 3.96 2.82 -17.12
N LEU A 85 2.75 2.77 -16.55
CA LEU A 85 2.52 3.08 -15.15
C LEU A 85 2.09 1.81 -14.41
N ARG A 86 2.85 1.42 -13.39
CA ARG A 86 2.46 0.39 -12.42
C ARG A 86 2.06 1.05 -11.12
N VAL A 87 0.87 0.74 -10.66
CA VAL A 87 0.32 1.25 -9.42
C VAL A 87 0.25 0.08 -8.44
N TYR A 88 1.13 0.10 -7.44
CA TYR A 88 1.21 -0.93 -6.41
C TYR A 88 0.58 -0.43 -5.11
N GLY A 89 -0.35 -1.18 -4.57
CA GLY A 89 -1.00 -0.88 -3.29
C GLY A 89 -0.92 -2.03 -2.30
N ALA A 90 -0.17 -1.83 -1.21
CA ALA A 90 -0.04 -2.80 -0.13
C ALA A 90 -1.18 -2.63 0.88
N SER A 91 -1.95 -3.67 1.15
CA SER A 91 -3.04 -3.65 2.14
C SER A 91 -3.94 -2.41 1.97
N MET A 92 -4.09 -1.52 2.98
CA MET A 92 -4.80 -0.24 2.87
C MET A 92 -4.37 0.58 1.63
N GLY A 93 -3.10 0.47 1.24
CA GLY A 93 -2.57 1.16 0.05
C GLY A 93 -3.30 0.80 -1.23
N GLY A 94 -3.90 -0.39 -1.35
CA GLY A 94 -4.76 -0.76 -2.47
C GLY A 94 -6.03 0.11 -2.56
N MET A 95 -6.62 0.47 -1.42
CA MET A 95 -7.75 1.41 -1.37
C MET A 95 -7.33 2.82 -1.84
N VAL A 96 -6.14 3.28 -1.41
CA VAL A 96 -5.60 4.59 -1.84
C VAL A 96 -5.26 4.56 -3.33
N ALA A 97 -4.64 3.48 -3.82
CA ALA A 97 -4.33 3.28 -5.22
C ALA A 97 -5.57 3.35 -6.12
N LYS A 98 -6.67 2.72 -5.68
CA LYS A 98 -7.97 2.80 -6.37
C LYS A 98 -8.48 4.24 -6.47
N LEU A 99 -8.48 4.98 -5.36
CA LEU A 99 -8.94 6.38 -5.36
C LEU A 99 -8.00 7.30 -6.17
N PHE A 100 -6.70 7.01 -6.18
CA PHE A 100 -5.75 7.66 -7.07
C PHE A 100 -6.11 7.43 -8.55
N LEU A 101 -6.42 6.20 -8.92
CA LEU A 101 -6.84 5.85 -10.29
C LEU A 101 -8.19 6.48 -10.67
N ASP A 102 -9.11 6.66 -9.73
CA ASP A 102 -10.36 7.39 -9.99
C ASP A 102 -10.08 8.85 -10.38
N GLN A 103 -9.21 9.54 -9.65
CA GLN A 103 -8.82 10.91 -9.99
C GLN A 103 -8.04 10.96 -11.30
N TYR A 104 -7.17 9.98 -11.53
CA TYR A 104 -6.43 9.83 -12.77
C TYR A 104 -7.35 9.71 -13.99
N ARG A 105 -8.39 8.88 -13.90
CA ARG A 105 -9.43 8.73 -14.94
C ARG A 105 -10.19 10.04 -15.17
N GLN A 106 -10.61 10.71 -14.09
CA GLN A 106 -11.35 11.98 -14.18
C GLN A 106 -10.51 13.09 -14.83
N ALA A 107 -9.20 13.07 -14.68
CA ALA A 107 -8.28 14.03 -15.27
C ALA A 107 -7.90 13.73 -16.74
N GLY A 108 -8.42 12.65 -17.34
CA GLY A 108 -8.20 12.31 -18.74
C GLY A 108 -6.95 11.47 -19.03
N ALA A 109 -6.51 10.66 -18.09
CA ALA A 109 -5.52 9.56 -18.23
C ALA A 109 -4.38 9.81 -19.26
N PRO A 110 -3.30 10.53 -18.92
CA PRO A 110 -2.27 10.92 -19.90
C PRO A 110 -1.28 9.79 -20.28
N TYR A 111 -1.29 8.64 -19.57
CA TYR A 111 -0.35 7.54 -19.82
C TYR A 111 -1.04 6.31 -20.39
N GLY A 112 -0.35 5.61 -21.31
CA GLY A 112 -0.97 4.59 -22.16
C GLY A 112 -1.29 3.28 -21.46
N LYS A 113 -0.34 2.67 -20.71
CA LYS A 113 -0.54 1.36 -20.09
C LYS A 113 -0.50 1.48 -18.58
N ILE A 114 -1.59 1.07 -17.92
CA ILE A 114 -1.70 1.05 -16.45
C ILE A 114 -1.93 -0.37 -15.97
N ILE A 115 -1.08 -0.81 -15.03
CA ILE A 115 -1.23 -2.08 -14.33
C ILE A 115 -1.42 -1.77 -12.84
N LEU A 116 -2.57 -2.19 -12.27
CA LEU A 116 -2.81 -2.11 -10.84
C LEU A 116 -2.40 -3.41 -10.17
N ILE A 117 -1.56 -3.32 -9.14
CA ILE A 117 -1.08 -4.46 -8.35
C ILE A 117 -1.55 -4.27 -6.91
N LEU A 118 -2.38 -5.18 -6.46
CA LEU A 118 -3.00 -5.19 -5.15
C LEU A 118 -2.31 -6.27 -4.30
N ASP A 119 -1.55 -5.89 -3.30
CA ASP A 119 -0.88 -6.83 -2.43
C ASP A 119 -1.67 -7.00 -1.13
N SER A 120 -2.35 -8.14 -0.99
CA SER A 120 -3.22 -8.48 0.16
C SER A 120 -4.18 -7.34 0.54
N ALA A 121 -4.71 -6.64 -0.46
CA ALA A 121 -5.46 -5.40 -0.29
C ALA A 121 -6.95 -5.65 0.01
N PRO A 122 -7.50 -5.16 1.14
CA PRO A 122 -8.94 -5.23 1.42
C PRO A 122 -9.73 -4.29 0.51
N VAL A 123 -10.99 -4.60 0.23
CA VAL A 123 -11.94 -3.73 -0.49
C VAL A 123 -12.86 -2.98 0.45
N SER A 124 -12.86 -3.32 1.73
CA SER A 124 -13.65 -2.67 2.77
C SER A 124 -13.09 -2.98 4.15
N ARG A 125 -13.54 -2.24 5.16
CA ARG A 125 -13.24 -2.55 6.56
C ARG A 125 -13.71 -3.94 6.99
N ASN A 126 -14.73 -4.49 6.33
CA ASN A 126 -15.29 -5.81 6.64
C ASN A 126 -14.35 -6.96 6.23
N ASN A 127 -13.42 -6.73 5.30
CA ASN A 127 -12.40 -7.71 4.97
C ASN A 127 -11.28 -7.79 6.01
N VAL A 128 -11.18 -6.82 6.93
CA VAL A 128 -10.19 -6.85 8.00
C VAL A 128 -10.66 -7.78 9.11
N LYS A 129 -9.82 -8.73 9.54
CA LYS A 129 -10.13 -9.70 10.62
C LYS A 129 -10.20 -9.07 12.02
N ARG A 130 -10.03 -7.75 12.14
CA ARG A 130 -10.21 -7.00 13.40
C ARG A 130 -11.64 -6.46 13.49
N PRO A 131 -12.18 -6.23 14.71
CA PRO A 131 -13.50 -5.67 14.86
C PRO A 131 -13.66 -4.35 14.11
N ALA A 132 -14.62 -4.27 13.20
CA ALA A 132 -14.83 -3.12 12.32
C ALA A 132 -15.04 -1.80 13.08
N PHE A 133 -15.65 -1.85 14.28
CA PHE A 133 -15.89 -0.68 15.12
C PHE A 133 -14.60 0.05 15.54
N LEU A 134 -13.45 -0.65 15.59
CA LEU A 134 -12.16 -0.01 15.92
C LEU A 134 -11.77 1.06 14.90
N PHE A 135 -12.14 0.86 13.64
CA PHE A 135 -11.93 1.87 12.60
C PHE A 135 -12.90 3.05 12.74
N ASP A 136 -14.13 2.79 13.16
CA ASP A 136 -15.10 3.88 13.45
C ASP A 136 -14.62 4.72 14.64
N VAL A 137 -14.15 4.08 15.71
CA VAL A 137 -13.53 4.77 16.87
C VAL A 137 -12.34 5.61 16.44
N SER A 138 -11.55 5.16 15.46
CA SER A 138 -10.41 5.93 14.93
C SER A 138 -10.85 7.30 14.36
N CYS A 139 -12.06 7.43 13.85
CA CYS A 139 -12.60 8.71 13.34
C CYS A 139 -12.91 9.72 14.47
N TRP A 140 -13.16 9.26 15.68
CA TRP A 140 -13.47 10.08 16.86
C TRP A 140 -12.21 10.44 17.65
N CYS A 141 -11.19 9.57 17.58
CA CYS A 141 -9.93 9.75 18.31
C CYS A 141 -9.00 10.73 17.57
N ARG A 142 -8.88 11.95 18.09
CA ARG A 142 -7.95 12.96 17.55
C ARG A 142 -6.48 12.81 18.00
N GLY A 143 -6.12 11.67 18.57
CA GLY A 143 -4.74 11.40 18.98
C GLY A 143 -4.27 12.22 20.18
N GLY A 144 -4.79 11.93 21.37
CA GLY A 144 -4.27 12.47 22.62
C GLY A 144 -3.15 11.60 23.22
N PRO A 145 -2.40 12.08 24.23
CA PRO A 145 -1.27 11.35 24.84
C PRO A 145 -1.67 9.99 25.44
N LEU A 146 -2.88 9.87 25.96
CA LEU A 146 -3.41 8.60 26.50
C LEU A 146 -3.63 7.56 25.38
N SER A 147 -4.14 7.98 24.24
CA SER A 147 -4.35 7.09 23.09
C SER A 147 -3.02 6.64 22.47
N SER A 148 -1.99 7.48 22.51
CA SER A 148 -0.63 7.13 22.08
C SER A 148 -0.02 6.05 22.96
N ALA A 149 -0.23 6.11 24.27
CA ALA A 149 0.26 5.10 25.22
C ALA A 149 -0.46 3.75 25.02
N VAL A 150 -1.78 3.77 24.82
CA VAL A 150 -2.58 2.56 24.52
C VAL A 150 -2.14 1.92 23.21
N TRP A 151 -1.89 2.73 22.16
CA TRP A 151 -1.39 2.23 20.87
C TRP A 151 0.02 1.64 20.97
N ALA A 152 0.95 2.34 21.65
CA ALA A 152 2.30 1.84 21.89
C ALA A 152 2.28 0.49 22.63
N ALA A 153 1.42 0.33 23.61
CA ALA A 153 1.21 -0.92 24.30
C ALA A 153 0.61 -2.00 23.36
N ALA A 154 -0.45 -1.67 22.60
CA ALA A 154 -1.10 -2.61 21.70
C ALA A 154 -0.20 -3.07 20.54
N SER A 155 0.67 -2.22 20.02
CA SER A 155 1.63 -2.56 18.96
C SER A 155 2.71 -3.55 19.37
N GLN A 156 3.01 -3.62 20.68
CA GLN A 156 3.95 -4.57 21.28
C GLN A 156 3.40 -6.02 21.30
N PHE A 157 2.09 -6.17 21.33
CA PHE A 157 1.41 -7.47 21.44
C PHE A 157 0.94 -8.06 20.10
N GLY A 158 1.29 -7.43 18.97
CA GLY A 158 0.99 -7.98 17.65
C GLY A 158 1.73 -9.30 17.36
N PRO A 159 1.16 -10.22 16.57
CA PRO A 159 1.84 -11.45 16.19
C PRO A 159 3.17 -11.13 15.52
N LYS A 160 4.22 -11.82 15.96
CA LYS A 160 5.56 -11.70 15.35
C LYS A 160 5.59 -12.59 14.12
N PRO A 161 5.72 -12.06 12.87
CA PRO A 161 5.91 -12.92 11.71
C PRO A 161 7.24 -13.67 11.85
N PRO A 162 7.27 -14.95 11.57
CA PRO A 162 8.50 -15.67 11.41
C PRO A 162 9.20 -15.15 10.15
N THR A 163 10.48 -14.85 10.22
CA THR A 163 11.28 -14.36 9.11
C THR A 163 12.41 -15.35 8.89
N GLU A 164 12.64 -15.76 7.65
CA GLU A 164 13.67 -16.75 7.32
C GLU A 164 14.84 -16.19 6.50
N ASP A 165 14.69 -14.96 5.98
CA ASP A 165 15.72 -14.28 5.20
C ASP A 165 16.21 -13.04 5.96
N ASP A 166 17.51 -12.89 6.16
CA ASP A 166 18.10 -11.81 6.96
C ASP A 166 17.80 -10.41 6.41
N ALA A 167 17.75 -10.24 5.09
CA ALA A 167 17.40 -8.95 4.47
C ALA A 167 15.92 -8.61 4.69
N SER A 168 15.02 -9.58 4.55
CA SER A 168 13.60 -9.41 4.82
C SER A 168 13.33 -9.22 6.32
N GLN A 169 14.13 -9.85 7.18
CA GLN A 169 14.07 -9.64 8.64
C GLN A 169 14.35 -8.20 9.03
N GLU A 170 15.35 -7.58 8.41
CA GLU A 170 15.69 -6.19 8.70
C GLU A 170 14.55 -5.24 8.28
N ILE A 171 14.01 -5.42 7.07
CA ILE A 171 12.89 -4.63 6.55
C ILE A 171 11.65 -4.80 7.44
N VAL A 172 11.32 -6.04 7.85
CA VAL A 172 10.19 -6.32 8.74
C VAL A 172 10.42 -5.73 10.13
N ARG A 173 11.64 -5.82 10.66
CA ARG A 173 12.02 -5.21 11.94
C ARG A 173 11.89 -3.70 11.90
N GLU A 174 12.37 -3.06 10.84
CA GLU A 174 12.24 -1.61 10.63
C GLU A 174 10.78 -1.19 10.44
N ALA A 175 9.98 -1.95 9.67
CA ALA A 175 8.55 -1.69 9.50
C ALA A 175 7.82 -1.70 10.84
N ARG A 176 8.18 -2.62 11.74
CA ARG A 176 7.61 -2.69 13.10
C ARG A 176 8.07 -1.54 13.98
N HIS A 177 9.37 -1.25 13.99
CA HIS A 177 9.90 -0.11 14.71
C HIS A 177 9.25 1.19 14.23
N ALA A 178 9.21 1.41 12.95
CA ALA A 178 8.59 2.60 12.38
C ALA A 178 7.07 2.64 12.66
N GLY A 179 6.37 1.50 12.57
CA GLY A 179 4.95 1.39 12.94
C GLY A 179 4.67 1.72 14.41
N ALA A 180 5.58 1.39 15.32
CA ALA A 180 5.49 1.76 16.73
C ALA A 180 5.71 3.27 16.96
N TRP A 181 6.52 3.93 16.11
CA TRP A 181 6.84 5.35 16.17
C TRP A 181 5.96 6.23 15.28
N ILE A 182 5.20 5.63 14.33
CA ILE A 182 4.13 6.34 13.63
C ILE A 182 3.11 6.75 14.69
N GLY A 183 3.06 8.05 14.99
CA GLY A 183 2.24 8.59 16.06
C GLY A 183 0.75 8.26 15.90
N MET A 184 0.02 8.28 17.02
CA MET A 184 -1.44 8.09 17.03
C MET A 184 -2.21 8.92 15.99
N PRO A 185 -1.80 10.16 15.64
CA PRO A 185 -2.47 10.91 14.57
C PRO A 185 -2.50 10.17 13.24
N ALA A 186 -1.40 9.53 12.84
CA ALA A 186 -1.34 8.78 11.60
C ALA A 186 -2.16 7.48 11.68
N ALA A 187 -2.05 6.73 12.78
CA ALA A 187 -2.83 5.51 12.97
C ALA A 187 -4.34 5.79 12.96
N THR A 188 -4.80 6.82 13.67
CA THR A 188 -6.22 7.16 13.72
C THR A 188 -6.72 7.72 12.39
N SER A 189 -5.95 8.55 11.70
CA SER A 189 -6.33 9.10 10.40
C SER A 189 -6.43 8.03 9.31
N GLN A 190 -5.49 7.08 9.27
CA GLN A 190 -5.52 5.95 8.36
C GLN A 190 -6.64 4.96 8.72
N GLY A 191 -6.88 4.70 10.01
CA GLY A 191 -8.02 3.90 10.47
C GLY A 191 -9.36 4.52 10.06
N CYS A 192 -9.52 5.83 10.21
CA CYS A 192 -10.70 6.55 9.75
C CYS A 192 -10.85 6.53 8.22
N PHE A 193 -9.74 6.56 7.47
CA PHE A 193 -9.77 6.38 6.02
C PHE A 193 -10.33 5.01 5.64
N ILE A 194 -9.86 3.92 6.29
CA ILE A 194 -10.40 2.55 6.08
C ILE A 194 -11.90 2.49 6.40
N ALA A 195 -12.34 3.13 7.50
CA ALA A 195 -13.74 3.17 7.88
C ALA A 195 -14.64 3.82 6.83
N LYS A 196 -14.13 4.83 6.16
CA LYS A 196 -14.87 5.66 5.18
C LYS A 196 -14.71 5.20 3.73
N PHE A 197 -13.83 4.24 3.47
CA PHE A 197 -13.65 3.74 2.12
C PHE A 197 -14.95 3.13 1.59
N GLY A 198 -15.39 3.61 0.43
CA GLY A 198 -16.67 3.25 -0.16
C GLY A 198 -16.72 1.84 -0.75
N VAL A 199 -17.91 1.38 -1.09
CA VAL A 199 -18.14 0.12 -1.80
C VAL A 199 -17.70 0.27 -3.25
N LEU A 200 -16.98 -0.74 -3.77
CA LEU A 200 -16.58 -0.80 -5.15
C LEU A 200 -17.80 -1.02 -6.07
N LYS A 201 -17.81 -0.36 -7.22
CA LYS A 201 -18.84 -0.52 -8.25
C LYS A 201 -18.40 -1.53 -9.29
N GLU A 202 -19.37 -2.16 -9.94
CA GLU A 202 -19.12 -3.11 -11.02
C GLU A 202 -18.34 -2.45 -12.15
N GLY A 203 -17.25 -3.09 -12.56
CA GLY A 203 -16.44 -2.68 -13.72
C GLY A 203 -15.72 -1.33 -13.58
N GLU A 204 -15.71 -0.68 -12.40
CA GLU A 204 -15.20 0.69 -12.27
C GLU A 204 -13.71 0.88 -12.57
N LEU A 205 -12.93 -0.19 -12.61
CA LEU A 205 -11.51 -0.17 -12.98
C LEU A 205 -11.24 -0.50 -14.45
N LEU A 206 -12.24 -0.96 -15.20
CA LEU A 206 -12.07 -1.41 -16.61
C LEU A 206 -11.62 -0.27 -17.54
N ASP A 207 -12.06 0.96 -17.27
CA ASP A 207 -11.77 2.12 -18.10
C ASP A 207 -10.39 2.74 -17.80
N VAL A 208 -9.71 2.31 -16.75
CA VAL A 208 -8.46 2.95 -16.33
C VAL A 208 -7.27 1.99 -16.24
N ALA A 209 -7.48 0.74 -15.86
CA ALA A 209 -6.42 -0.26 -15.78
C ALA A 209 -6.58 -1.33 -16.86
N GLN A 210 -5.54 -1.58 -17.66
CA GLN A 210 -5.52 -2.67 -18.64
C GLN A 210 -5.37 -4.03 -17.95
N GLN A 211 -4.76 -4.05 -16.77
CA GLN A 211 -4.59 -5.26 -15.99
C GLN A 211 -4.70 -4.94 -14.49
N VAL A 212 -5.37 -5.83 -13.76
CA VAL A 212 -5.38 -5.81 -12.30
C VAL A 212 -4.89 -7.16 -11.78
N VAL A 213 -3.87 -7.11 -10.93
CA VAL A 213 -3.23 -8.28 -10.33
C VAL A 213 -3.42 -8.22 -8.83
N PHE A 214 -3.88 -9.31 -8.24
CA PHE A 214 -3.94 -9.48 -6.79
C PHE A 214 -2.86 -10.46 -6.35
N LEU A 215 -1.96 -9.99 -5.51
CA LEU A 215 -0.93 -10.80 -4.88
C LEU A 215 -1.43 -11.29 -3.53
N GLN A 216 -1.23 -12.58 -3.25
CA GLN A 216 -1.54 -13.20 -1.97
C GLN A 216 -0.41 -14.11 -1.52
N GLY A 217 -0.33 -14.38 -0.23
CA GLY A 217 0.56 -15.41 0.31
C GLY A 217 0.10 -16.82 -0.06
N SER A 218 0.96 -17.82 0.19
CA SER A 218 0.70 -19.23 -0.13
C SER A 218 -0.44 -19.87 0.68
N SER A 219 -0.85 -19.24 1.78
CA SER A 219 -2.02 -19.64 2.58
C SER A 219 -2.93 -18.44 2.82
N PRO A 220 -3.77 -18.07 1.85
CA PRO A 220 -4.60 -16.87 1.93
C PRO A 220 -5.60 -16.91 3.11
N ASP A 221 -6.09 -18.06 3.49
CA ASP A 221 -7.03 -18.21 4.61
C ASP A 221 -6.36 -17.98 5.97
N ASP A 222 -5.05 -18.19 6.05
CA ASP A 222 -4.23 -17.97 7.24
C ASP A 222 -3.71 -16.52 7.37
N ASP A 223 -3.99 -15.64 6.41
CA ASP A 223 -3.60 -14.23 6.54
C ASP A 223 -4.10 -13.67 7.89
N PRO A 224 -3.22 -13.12 8.74
CA PRO A 224 -3.58 -12.74 10.10
C PRO A 224 -4.47 -11.49 10.18
N LEU A 225 -4.53 -10.71 9.09
CA LEU A 225 -5.19 -9.41 9.09
C LEU A 225 -6.37 -9.32 8.14
N ILE A 226 -6.31 -9.98 6.99
CA ILE A 226 -7.30 -9.81 5.92
C ILE A 226 -8.00 -11.14 5.59
N ARG A 227 -9.28 -11.08 5.29
CA ARG A 227 -10.05 -12.16 4.67
C ARG A 227 -9.80 -12.10 3.17
N ILE A 228 -8.75 -12.77 2.73
CA ILE A 228 -8.22 -12.64 1.36
C ILE A 228 -9.26 -13.07 0.31
N SER A 229 -9.96 -14.19 0.54
CA SER A 229 -11.00 -14.68 -0.39
C SER A 229 -12.12 -13.66 -0.60
N ASP A 230 -12.58 -13.01 0.49
CA ASP A 230 -13.61 -11.97 0.43
C ASP A 230 -13.07 -10.72 -0.28
N ALA A 231 -11.81 -10.34 -0.04
CA ALA A 231 -11.17 -9.22 -0.70
C ALA A 231 -11.05 -9.45 -2.22
N ILE A 232 -10.58 -10.63 -2.64
CA ILE A 232 -10.50 -11.02 -4.06
C ILE A 232 -11.88 -10.94 -4.72
N SER A 233 -12.92 -11.49 -4.07
CA SER A 233 -14.30 -11.42 -4.57
C SER A 233 -14.75 -9.98 -4.77
N GLY A 234 -14.49 -9.10 -3.79
CA GLY A 234 -14.83 -7.69 -3.89
C GLY A 234 -14.05 -6.95 -4.99
N TRP A 235 -12.75 -7.23 -5.17
CA TRP A 235 -11.98 -6.64 -6.26
C TRP A 235 -12.42 -7.15 -7.64
N ARG A 236 -12.90 -8.40 -7.76
CA ARG A 236 -13.49 -8.91 -9.01
C ARG A 236 -14.76 -8.16 -9.40
N THR A 237 -15.50 -7.59 -8.48
CA THR A 237 -16.61 -6.70 -8.80
C THR A 237 -16.12 -5.48 -9.59
N ALA A 238 -15.05 -4.85 -9.17
CA ALA A 238 -14.49 -3.67 -9.87
C ALA A 238 -13.71 -4.05 -11.14
N PHE A 239 -13.13 -5.24 -11.20
CA PHE A 239 -12.38 -5.75 -12.35
C PHE A 239 -12.58 -7.27 -12.50
N PRO A 240 -13.58 -7.73 -13.30
CA PRO A 240 -13.95 -9.15 -13.42
C PRO A 240 -12.78 -10.07 -13.82
N ASN A 241 -11.86 -9.57 -14.64
CA ASN A 241 -10.68 -10.31 -15.12
C ASN A 241 -9.47 -10.18 -14.20
N LEU A 242 -9.70 -9.98 -12.89
CA LEU A 242 -8.65 -9.91 -11.89
C LEU A 242 -7.77 -11.17 -11.92
N MET A 243 -6.48 -10.99 -12.16
CA MET A 243 -5.48 -12.04 -12.06
C MET A 243 -5.07 -12.22 -10.59
N VAL A 244 -5.11 -13.44 -10.08
CA VAL A 244 -4.62 -13.75 -8.73
C VAL A 244 -3.31 -14.51 -8.85
N ILE A 245 -2.27 -14.01 -8.19
CA ILE A 245 -0.96 -14.63 -8.14
C ILE A 245 -0.63 -14.99 -6.70
N THR A 246 -0.33 -16.25 -6.46
CA THR A 246 0.16 -16.74 -5.16
C THR A 246 1.68 -16.63 -5.14
N VAL A 247 2.20 -15.83 -4.23
CA VAL A 247 3.63 -15.73 -3.98
C VAL A 247 4.03 -16.88 -3.08
N GLN A 248 4.89 -17.78 -3.58
CA GLN A 248 5.34 -18.94 -2.84
C GLN A 248 6.37 -18.52 -1.78
N GLY A 249 6.24 -19.07 -0.58
CA GLY A 249 7.16 -18.83 0.51
C GLY A 249 7.18 -20.03 1.46
N ARG A 250 8.24 -20.15 2.27
CA ARG A 250 8.41 -21.29 3.20
C ARG A 250 7.37 -21.28 4.33
N ASN A 251 6.90 -20.09 4.72
CA ASN A 251 5.87 -19.93 5.75
C ASN A 251 4.63 -19.29 5.17
N ALA A 252 3.51 -19.96 5.32
CA ALA A 252 2.28 -19.68 4.62
C ALA A 252 1.40 -18.58 5.25
N ARG A 253 1.82 -17.92 6.33
CA ARG A 253 0.97 -17.02 7.16
C ARG A 253 1.36 -15.54 7.00
N TRP A 254 1.31 -15.02 5.79
CA TRP A 254 1.85 -13.71 5.50
C TRP A 254 0.79 -12.73 5.02
N HIS A 255 0.87 -11.50 5.52
CA HIS A 255 -0.04 -10.43 5.11
C HIS A 255 0.49 -9.63 3.91
N LEU A 256 1.78 -9.38 3.85
CA LEU A 256 2.39 -8.56 2.79
C LEU A 256 3.53 -9.30 2.10
N PRO A 257 3.23 -10.04 1.00
CA PRO A 257 4.23 -10.81 0.29
C PRO A 257 5.48 -10.01 -0.12
N LEU A 258 5.32 -8.76 -0.55
CA LEU A 258 6.46 -7.95 -0.96
C LEU A 258 7.48 -7.71 0.16
N VAL A 259 7.03 -7.47 1.38
CA VAL A 259 7.93 -7.18 2.51
C VAL A 259 8.61 -8.45 3.00
N GLU A 260 7.90 -9.56 2.89
CA GLU A 260 8.30 -10.85 3.44
C GLU A 260 9.06 -11.70 2.44
N TYR A 261 8.69 -11.61 1.16
CA TYR A 261 9.29 -12.32 0.03
C TYR A 261 9.52 -11.36 -1.16
N PRO A 262 10.35 -10.33 -1.03
CA PRO A 262 10.46 -9.27 -2.04
C PRO A 262 10.91 -9.80 -3.39
N ARG A 263 11.83 -10.75 -3.41
CA ARG A 263 12.36 -11.32 -4.65
C ARG A 263 11.31 -12.08 -5.45
N GLU A 264 10.57 -12.96 -4.80
CA GLU A 264 9.51 -13.77 -5.39
C GLU A 264 8.34 -12.90 -5.82
N THR A 265 8.00 -11.89 -5.02
CA THR A 265 6.93 -10.95 -5.32
C THR A 265 7.24 -10.13 -6.56
N VAL A 266 8.45 -9.56 -6.65
CA VAL A 266 8.85 -8.79 -7.83
C VAL A 266 8.93 -9.68 -9.07
N ARG A 267 9.41 -10.93 -8.95
CA ARG A 267 9.34 -11.90 -10.06
C ARG A 267 7.91 -12.14 -10.53
N ALA A 268 6.97 -12.34 -9.62
CA ALA A 268 5.56 -12.51 -9.94
C ALA A 268 5.00 -11.27 -10.64
N MET A 269 5.36 -10.06 -10.20
CA MET A 269 4.98 -8.80 -10.83
C MET A 269 5.58 -8.62 -12.24
N ILE A 270 6.79 -9.11 -12.47
CA ILE A 270 7.46 -9.03 -13.78
C ILE A 270 6.89 -10.06 -14.75
N ALA A 271 6.52 -11.25 -14.27
CA ALA A 271 5.93 -12.30 -15.09
C ALA A 271 4.58 -11.88 -15.73
N THR A 272 3.94 -10.84 -15.22
CA THR A 272 2.74 -10.22 -15.84
C THR A 272 3.04 -9.40 -17.11
N ARG A 273 4.24 -9.56 -17.69
CA ARG A 273 4.73 -8.79 -18.86
C ARG A 273 4.20 -9.26 -20.23
N SER A 274 3.30 -10.22 -20.28
CA SER A 274 2.77 -10.71 -21.59
C SER A 274 1.56 -9.92 -22.07
#